data_c9956dbcd0f329663e1bae9a8b7f1d2c
#
_entry.id   c9956dbcd0f329663e1bae9a8b7f1d2c
#
_cell.length_a   1.000
_cell.length_b   1.000
_cell.length_c   1.000
_cell.angle_alpha   90.00
_cell.angle_beta   90.00
_cell.angle_gamma   90.00
#
_symmetry.space_group_name_H-M   'P 1'
#
loop_
_entity.id
_entity.type
_entity.pdbx_description
1 polymer ?
#
loop_
_entity_poly.entity_id
_entity_poly.type
_entity_poly.pdbx_seq_one_letter_code
_entity_poly.pdbx_strand_id
1 'polypeptide(L)'
;MKNMIRSIILFILLISVLIYIIHIDSTNGALTRLTVHKQELNHETIPESFDGLSFVYLSDIHAYTLDETYYEKVMNQIIDLKPDFIFFGGDLLDEENLNDDQVLQMIDWLSSLPAPLGKFAVLSDLDQDHIETIKAIYSQSNIETLENTVINLHNKSKDSIQLIGLSTHGSNDVLNQIELGQYNIVLSYDPSIYSDWKNQNIELFLGAKTHGGQVNLPLYGSLFSQAHGNYIKGQYTTDTSRLIVSNGIGISNLRARWLSDPTIYHFTFRSN
;
A
#
# COMPACT_ATOMS: atom_id res chain seq x y z
N MET A 1 32.41 43.87 -9.25
CA MET A 1 31.65 43.31 -10.39
C MET A 1 32.14 41.93 -10.81
N LYS A 2 33.43 41.70 -11.16
CA LYS A 2 33.95 40.37 -11.55
C LYS A 2 33.72 39.26 -10.49
N ASN A 3 33.96 39.54 -9.21
CA ASN A 3 33.77 38.56 -8.12
C ASN A 3 32.29 38.21 -7.91
N MET A 4 31.39 39.17 -8.04
CA MET A 4 29.93 38.95 -7.95
C MET A 4 29.44 38.08 -9.10
N ILE A 5 29.87 38.33 -10.34
CA ILE A 5 29.53 37.48 -11.50
C ILE A 5 30.06 36.05 -11.30
N ARG A 6 31.28 35.89 -10.80
CA ARG A 6 31.87 34.58 -10.50
C ARG A 6 31.10 33.83 -9.44
N SER A 7 30.63 34.51 -8.39
CA SER A 7 29.79 33.90 -7.36
C SER A 7 28.42 33.46 -7.91
N ILE A 8 27.81 34.27 -8.78
CA ILE A 8 26.55 33.94 -9.43
C ILE A 8 26.71 32.68 -10.32
N ILE A 9 27.77 32.62 -11.12
CA ILE A 9 28.06 31.47 -11.99
C ILE A 9 28.27 30.21 -11.14
N LEU A 10 29.04 30.28 -10.06
CA LEU A 10 29.28 29.16 -9.16
C LEU A 10 27.97 28.69 -8.48
N PHE A 11 27.10 29.61 -8.09
CA PHE A 11 25.79 29.29 -7.50
C PHE A 11 24.87 28.60 -8.50
N ILE A 12 24.80 29.10 -9.75
CA ILE A 12 24.00 28.44 -10.81
C ILE A 12 24.53 27.04 -11.09
N LEU A 13 25.85 26.86 -11.15
CA LEU A 13 26.47 25.57 -11.39
C LEU A 13 26.20 24.61 -10.26
N LEU A 14 26.22 25.05 -9.00
CA LEU A 14 25.87 24.26 -7.84
C LEU A 14 24.43 23.80 -7.90
N ILE A 15 23.49 24.71 -8.22
CA ILE A 15 22.05 24.36 -8.39
C ILE A 15 21.86 23.35 -9.51
N SER A 16 22.54 23.54 -10.66
CA SER A 16 22.43 22.61 -11.79
C SER A 16 22.93 21.22 -11.44
N VAL A 17 24.03 21.11 -10.69
CA VAL A 17 24.53 19.82 -10.18
C VAL A 17 23.51 19.18 -9.21
N LEU A 18 22.94 19.97 -8.31
CA LEU A 18 21.93 19.48 -7.37
C LEU A 18 20.69 18.95 -8.10
N ILE A 19 20.17 19.71 -9.07
CA ILE A 19 19.02 19.27 -9.89
C ILE A 19 19.36 17.98 -10.64
N TYR A 20 20.57 17.87 -11.19
CA TYR A 20 21.01 16.66 -11.87
C TYR A 20 21.07 15.45 -10.94
N ILE A 21 21.59 15.60 -9.72
CA ILE A 21 21.62 14.53 -8.70
C ILE A 21 20.20 14.09 -8.35
N ILE A 22 19.29 15.05 -8.10
CA ILE A 22 17.88 14.77 -7.80
C ILE A 22 17.24 14.02 -8.97
N HIS A 23 17.49 14.46 -10.21
CA HIS A 23 16.98 13.81 -11.40
C HIS A 23 17.43 12.34 -11.49
N ILE A 24 18.75 12.08 -11.33
CA ILE A 24 19.29 10.72 -11.35
C ILE A 24 18.71 9.87 -10.21
N ASP A 25 18.65 10.38 -8.98
CA ASP A 25 18.07 9.63 -7.87
C ASP A 25 16.59 9.33 -8.09
N SER A 26 15.81 10.32 -8.51
CA SER A 26 14.35 10.17 -8.71
C SER A 26 13.99 9.20 -9.83
N THR A 27 14.79 9.10 -10.88
CA THR A 27 14.52 8.26 -12.04
C THR A 27 15.17 6.87 -11.98
N ASN A 28 16.03 6.62 -11.00
CA ASN A 28 16.71 5.33 -10.84
C ASN A 28 16.68 4.84 -9.38
N GLY A 29 17.41 5.49 -8.47
CA GLY A 29 17.62 5.02 -7.10
C GLY A 29 16.31 4.92 -6.30
N ALA A 30 15.53 5.99 -6.32
CA ALA A 30 14.27 6.07 -5.57
C ALA A 30 13.20 5.10 -6.08
N LEU A 31 13.25 4.68 -7.36
CA LEU A 31 12.27 3.73 -7.92
C LEU A 31 12.32 2.36 -7.24
N THR A 32 13.50 1.93 -6.81
CA THR A 32 13.76 0.59 -6.29
C THR A 32 14.27 0.58 -4.84
N ARG A 33 14.24 1.74 -4.16
CA ARG A 33 14.62 1.90 -2.75
C ARG A 33 13.49 1.45 -1.83
N LEU A 34 13.23 0.14 -1.82
CA LEU A 34 12.18 -0.45 -0.99
C LEU A 34 12.42 -0.19 0.49
N THR A 35 11.41 0.33 1.17
CA THR A 35 11.40 0.58 2.62
C THR A 35 10.37 -0.31 3.30
N VAL A 36 10.75 -0.94 4.41
CA VAL A 36 9.85 -1.72 5.26
C VAL A 36 9.56 -0.95 6.54
N HIS A 37 8.31 -0.56 6.74
CA HIS A 37 7.85 0.06 7.98
C HIS A 37 7.30 -1.02 8.92
N LYS A 38 8.00 -1.27 10.03
CA LYS A 38 7.55 -2.19 11.07
C LYS A 38 6.82 -1.42 12.16
N GLN A 39 5.61 -1.85 12.53
CA GLN A 39 4.79 -1.22 13.56
C GLN A 39 4.12 -2.28 14.44
N GLU A 40 3.95 -1.97 15.72
CA GLU A 40 3.12 -2.76 16.62
C GLU A 40 1.74 -2.12 16.74
N LEU A 41 0.71 -2.94 16.71
CA LEU A 41 -0.69 -2.55 16.91
C LEU A 41 -1.09 -2.99 18.33
N ASN A 42 -1.17 -2.03 19.24
CA ASN A 42 -1.57 -2.27 20.61
C ASN A 42 -2.99 -1.75 20.80
N HIS A 43 -3.94 -2.63 21.14
CA HIS A 43 -5.31 -2.26 21.40
C HIS A 43 -6.00 -3.30 22.31
N GLU A 44 -6.89 -2.84 23.19
CA GLU A 44 -7.61 -3.70 24.14
C GLU A 44 -8.57 -4.71 23.47
N THR A 45 -9.01 -4.42 22.24
CA THR A 45 -9.89 -5.31 21.46
C THR A 45 -9.14 -6.35 20.62
N ILE A 46 -7.79 -6.32 20.63
CA ILE A 46 -6.99 -7.37 19.99
C ILE A 46 -7.04 -8.61 20.89
N PRO A 47 -7.59 -9.75 20.40
CA PRO A 47 -7.65 -10.96 21.21
C PRO A 47 -6.25 -11.53 21.53
N GLU A 48 -6.10 -12.17 22.68
CA GLU A 48 -4.87 -12.83 23.09
C GLU A 48 -4.38 -13.87 22.06
N SER A 49 -5.30 -14.52 21.35
CA SER A 49 -4.97 -15.47 20.29
C SER A 49 -4.26 -14.84 19.09
N PHE A 50 -4.30 -13.51 18.95
CA PHE A 50 -3.59 -12.75 17.91
C PHE A 50 -2.28 -12.14 18.38
N ASP A 51 -1.96 -12.21 19.68
CA ASP A 51 -0.70 -11.62 20.17
C ASP A 51 0.51 -12.25 19.48
N GLY A 52 1.37 -11.39 18.93
CA GLY A 52 2.55 -11.78 18.16
C GLY A 52 2.30 -12.18 16.71
N LEU A 53 1.06 -12.38 16.26
CA LEU A 53 0.78 -12.56 14.84
C LEU A 53 1.07 -11.28 14.07
N SER A 54 1.39 -11.44 12.81
CA SER A 54 1.76 -10.31 11.96
C SER A 54 1.08 -10.34 10.60
N PHE A 55 0.96 -9.17 10.00
CA PHE A 55 0.58 -9.08 8.60
C PHE A 55 1.45 -8.10 7.82
N VAL A 56 1.57 -8.36 6.53
CA VAL A 56 2.16 -7.43 5.56
C VAL A 56 1.04 -6.74 4.80
N TYR A 57 1.18 -5.43 4.63
CA TYR A 57 0.34 -4.62 3.76
C TYR A 57 1.17 -4.00 2.65
N LEU A 58 0.71 -4.15 1.41
CA LEU A 58 1.30 -3.58 0.20
C LEU A 58 0.22 -3.22 -0.80
N SER A 59 0.50 -2.26 -1.71
CA SER A 59 -0.44 -1.77 -2.70
C SER A 59 0.25 -1.26 -3.95
N ASP A 60 -0.52 -0.90 -4.96
CA ASP A 60 -0.06 -0.22 -6.17
C ASP A 60 1.19 -0.94 -6.72
N ILE A 61 1.02 -2.22 -7.03
CA ILE A 61 2.12 -3.08 -7.49
C ILE A 61 2.54 -2.68 -8.90
N HIS A 62 1.57 -2.30 -9.76
CA HIS A 62 1.83 -1.94 -11.16
C HIS A 62 2.82 -2.90 -11.80
N ALA A 63 2.48 -4.17 -11.80
CA ALA A 63 3.36 -5.24 -12.27
C ALA A 63 3.93 -4.92 -13.65
N TYR A 64 5.22 -5.24 -13.82
CA TYR A 64 6.00 -5.03 -15.06
C TYR A 64 6.34 -3.57 -15.42
N THR A 65 6.02 -2.60 -14.58
CA THR A 65 6.47 -1.21 -14.77
C THR A 65 7.94 -0.99 -14.39
N LEU A 66 8.50 -1.88 -13.57
CA LEU A 66 9.90 -1.92 -13.16
C LEU A 66 10.54 -3.27 -13.57
N ASP A 67 11.85 -3.39 -13.37
CA ASP A 67 12.58 -4.59 -13.72
C ASP A 67 12.19 -5.79 -12.84
N GLU A 68 12.19 -6.99 -13.39
CA GLU A 68 11.84 -8.24 -12.71
C GLU A 68 12.63 -8.44 -11.41
N THR A 69 13.92 -8.13 -11.41
CA THR A 69 14.81 -8.22 -10.24
C THR A 69 14.33 -7.37 -9.07
N TYR A 70 13.60 -6.27 -9.34
CA TYR A 70 13.00 -5.47 -8.29
C TYR A 70 11.81 -6.17 -7.65
N TYR A 71 10.92 -6.77 -8.46
CA TYR A 71 9.77 -7.53 -7.93
C TYR A 71 10.23 -8.78 -7.17
N GLU A 72 11.27 -9.47 -7.64
CA GLU A 72 11.90 -10.55 -6.88
C GLU A 72 12.43 -10.06 -5.52
N LYS A 73 13.06 -8.89 -5.47
CA LYS A 73 13.49 -8.27 -4.21
C LYS A 73 12.32 -8.00 -3.27
N VAL A 74 11.19 -7.48 -3.81
CA VAL A 74 9.96 -7.25 -3.03
C VAL A 74 9.44 -8.56 -2.46
N MET A 75 9.29 -9.60 -3.28
CA MET A 75 8.81 -10.91 -2.87
C MET A 75 9.72 -11.54 -1.80
N ASN A 76 11.04 -11.54 -2.00
CA ASN A 76 12.00 -12.04 -1.03
C ASN A 76 11.91 -11.29 0.29
N GLN A 77 11.72 -9.97 0.25
CA GLN A 77 11.53 -9.18 1.47
C GLN A 77 10.26 -9.58 2.23
N ILE A 78 9.16 -9.88 1.53
CA ILE A 78 7.93 -10.36 2.17
C ILE A 78 8.13 -11.77 2.75
N ILE A 79 8.82 -12.66 2.03
CA ILE A 79 9.15 -14.01 2.50
C ILE A 79 9.99 -13.96 3.79
N ASP A 80 10.97 -13.05 3.85
CA ASP A 80 11.84 -12.88 5.04
C ASP A 80 11.06 -12.35 6.26
N LEU A 81 10.01 -11.57 6.04
CA LEU A 81 9.14 -11.05 7.11
C LEU A 81 8.26 -12.14 7.73
N LYS A 82 8.01 -13.26 7.02
CA LYS A 82 7.19 -14.40 7.47
C LYS A 82 5.84 -14.00 8.04
N PRO A 83 5.03 -13.21 7.32
CA PRO A 83 3.76 -12.76 7.83
C PRO A 83 2.76 -13.90 7.97
N ASP A 84 1.84 -13.78 8.92
CA ASP A 84 0.71 -14.70 9.08
C ASP A 84 -0.41 -14.38 8.08
N PHE A 85 -0.59 -13.09 7.76
CA PHE A 85 -1.53 -12.61 6.73
C PHE A 85 -0.82 -11.68 5.74
N ILE A 86 -1.38 -11.56 4.53
CA ILE A 86 -0.97 -10.52 3.57
C ILE A 86 -2.21 -9.79 3.06
N PHE A 87 -2.16 -8.46 3.07
CA PHE A 87 -3.21 -7.58 2.58
C PHE A 87 -2.72 -6.78 1.38
N PHE A 88 -3.47 -6.84 0.26
CA PHE A 88 -3.20 -6.13 -0.97
C PHE A 88 -4.19 -4.98 -1.14
N GLY A 89 -3.68 -3.77 -1.26
CA GLY A 89 -4.48 -2.54 -1.33
C GLY A 89 -5.01 -2.19 -2.72
N GLY A 90 -4.92 -3.09 -3.70
CA GLY A 90 -5.37 -2.88 -5.08
C GLY A 90 -4.26 -2.39 -6.02
N ASP A 91 -4.63 -2.18 -7.28
CA ASP A 91 -3.78 -1.71 -8.38
C ASP A 91 -2.61 -2.67 -8.65
N LEU A 92 -2.98 -3.87 -9.06
CA LEU A 92 -2.03 -4.95 -9.33
C LEU A 92 -1.29 -4.77 -10.65
N LEU A 93 -2.01 -4.38 -11.69
CA LEU A 93 -1.53 -4.32 -13.06
C LEU A 93 -1.54 -2.89 -13.59
N ASP A 94 -0.60 -2.56 -14.48
CA ASP A 94 -0.67 -1.36 -15.29
C ASP A 94 -1.40 -1.63 -16.62
N GLU A 95 -1.71 -0.58 -17.36
CA GLU A 95 -2.75 -0.49 -18.40
C GLU A 95 -2.66 -1.47 -19.57
N GLU A 96 -1.63 -2.26 -19.81
CA GLU A 96 -1.56 -2.99 -21.09
C GLU A 96 -1.53 -4.50 -20.93
N ASN A 97 -2.26 -5.15 -21.87
CA ASN A 97 -2.42 -6.58 -22.07
C ASN A 97 -1.21 -7.42 -21.65
N LEU A 98 -1.27 -7.99 -20.44
CA LEU A 98 -0.32 -9.03 -20.07
C LEU A 98 -0.46 -10.19 -21.07
N ASN A 99 0.66 -10.73 -21.51
CA ASN A 99 0.64 -12.02 -22.21
C ASN A 99 0.46 -13.16 -21.20
N ASP A 100 0.12 -14.34 -21.69
CA ASP A 100 -0.16 -15.51 -20.84
C ASP A 100 1.03 -15.87 -19.93
N ASP A 101 2.27 -15.72 -20.41
CA ASP A 101 3.48 -16.00 -19.61
C ASP A 101 3.61 -15.03 -18.44
N GLN A 102 3.31 -13.76 -18.63
CA GLN A 102 3.32 -12.76 -17.57
C GLN A 102 2.22 -13.01 -16.53
N VAL A 103 1.03 -13.43 -16.98
CA VAL A 103 -0.06 -13.82 -16.06
C VAL A 103 0.37 -15.01 -15.21
N LEU A 104 0.95 -16.04 -15.82
CA LEU A 104 1.43 -17.22 -15.08
C LEU A 104 2.55 -16.87 -14.11
N GLN A 105 3.50 -16.04 -14.52
CA GLN A 105 4.58 -15.58 -13.65
C GLN A 105 4.03 -14.80 -12.43
N MET A 106 3.02 -13.96 -12.63
CA MET A 106 2.38 -13.22 -11.53
C MET A 106 1.67 -14.18 -10.56
N ILE A 107 0.97 -15.18 -11.08
CA ILE A 107 0.34 -16.22 -10.26
C ILE A 107 1.40 -16.97 -9.44
N ASP A 108 2.52 -17.35 -10.05
CA ASP A 108 3.61 -18.04 -9.36
C ASP A 108 4.22 -17.17 -8.25
N TRP A 109 4.49 -15.89 -8.53
CA TRP A 109 5.00 -14.96 -7.53
C TRP A 109 4.06 -14.81 -6.33
N LEU A 110 2.80 -14.48 -6.59
CA LEU A 110 1.81 -14.28 -5.53
C LEU A 110 1.50 -15.57 -4.76
N SER A 111 1.54 -16.72 -5.44
CA SER A 111 1.35 -18.03 -4.82
C SER A 111 2.49 -18.38 -3.87
N SER A 112 3.72 -17.98 -4.19
CA SER A 112 4.92 -18.26 -3.40
C SER A 112 4.98 -17.51 -2.07
N LEU A 113 4.18 -16.43 -1.91
CA LEU A 113 4.16 -15.63 -0.70
C LEU A 113 3.57 -16.39 0.48
N PRO A 114 4.32 -16.55 1.60
CA PRO A 114 3.86 -17.25 2.78
C PRO A 114 2.86 -16.38 3.56
N ALA A 115 1.67 -16.87 3.73
CA ALA A 115 0.66 -16.29 4.61
C ALA A 115 -0.28 -17.41 5.08
N PRO A 116 0.11 -18.17 6.12
CA PRO A 116 -0.58 -19.39 6.52
C PRO A 116 -2.02 -19.17 7.01
N LEU A 117 -2.37 -17.96 7.41
CA LEU A 117 -3.72 -17.60 7.87
C LEU A 117 -4.55 -16.88 6.80
N GLY A 118 -3.96 -16.50 5.67
CA GLY A 118 -4.70 -15.99 4.53
C GLY A 118 -4.06 -14.80 3.81
N LYS A 119 -4.47 -14.63 2.56
CA LYS A 119 -4.13 -13.51 1.69
C LYS A 119 -5.42 -12.86 1.22
N PHE A 120 -5.51 -11.53 1.34
CA PHE A 120 -6.73 -10.78 1.03
C PHE A 120 -6.40 -9.55 0.20
N ALA A 121 -7.28 -9.21 -0.74
CA ALA A 121 -7.10 -8.07 -1.62
C ALA A 121 -8.38 -7.25 -1.78
N VAL A 122 -8.24 -5.96 -1.99
CA VAL A 122 -9.27 -5.13 -2.61
C VAL A 122 -8.87 -4.79 -4.03
N LEU A 123 -9.85 -4.43 -4.85
CA LEU A 123 -9.64 -3.97 -6.22
C LEU A 123 -9.56 -2.45 -6.27
N SER A 124 -8.84 -1.93 -7.27
CA SER A 124 -8.83 -0.50 -7.57
C SER A 124 -9.97 -0.13 -8.52
N ASP A 125 -10.31 1.16 -8.59
CA ASP A 125 -11.18 1.70 -9.62
C ASP A 125 -10.51 1.76 -11.00
N LEU A 126 -9.19 1.64 -11.04
CA LEU A 126 -8.40 1.60 -12.25
C LEU A 126 -8.33 0.19 -12.86
N ASP A 127 -8.68 -0.84 -12.08
CA ASP A 127 -8.66 -2.25 -12.51
C ASP A 127 -9.81 -2.61 -13.48
N GLN A 128 -10.75 -1.70 -13.78
CA GLN A 128 -12.01 -2.00 -14.48
C GLN A 128 -11.81 -2.72 -15.82
N ASP A 129 -10.83 -2.29 -16.62
CA ASP A 129 -10.58 -2.86 -17.94
C ASP A 129 -9.95 -4.27 -17.88
N HIS A 130 -9.37 -4.65 -16.73
CA HIS A 130 -8.67 -5.92 -16.50
C HIS A 130 -9.21 -6.71 -15.30
N ILE A 131 -10.37 -6.32 -14.77
CA ILE A 131 -10.92 -6.83 -13.52
C ILE A 131 -11.03 -8.35 -13.48
N GLU A 132 -11.46 -8.98 -14.58
CA GLU A 132 -11.61 -10.45 -14.67
C GLU A 132 -10.24 -11.14 -14.64
N THR A 133 -9.23 -10.57 -15.32
CA THR A 133 -7.86 -11.09 -15.28
C THR A 133 -7.27 -10.97 -13.88
N ILE A 134 -7.44 -9.84 -13.22
CA ILE A 134 -6.94 -9.61 -11.86
C ILE A 134 -7.62 -10.55 -10.86
N LYS A 135 -8.94 -10.70 -10.93
CA LYS A 135 -9.69 -11.66 -10.11
C LYS A 135 -9.21 -13.10 -10.35
N ALA A 136 -8.93 -13.45 -11.60
CA ALA A 136 -8.39 -14.78 -11.95
C ALA A 136 -6.99 -14.99 -11.36
N ILE A 137 -6.11 -14.00 -11.46
CA ILE A 137 -4.76 -14.03 -10.85
C ILE A 137 -4.88 -14.21 -9.33
N TYR A 138 -5.67 -13.39 -8.66
CA TYR A 138 -5.86 -13.48 -7.21
C TYR A 138 -6.41 -14.84 -6.79
N SER A 139 -7.47 -15.30 -7.45
CA SER A 139 -8.09 -16.61 -7.16
C SER A 139 -7.10 -17.76 -7.32
N GLN A 140 -6.33 -17.80 -8.42
CA GLN A 140 -5.34 -18.84 -8.67
C GLN A 140 -4.13 -18.75 -7.72
N SER A 141 -3.89 -17.57 -7.12
CA SER A 141 -2.84 -17.34 -6.12
C SER A 141 -3.32 -17.57 -4.68
N ASN A 142 -4.54 -18.09 -4.47
CA ASN A 142 -5.19 -18.23 -3.16
C ASN A 142 -5.28 -16.89 -2.41
N ILE A 143 -5.64 -15.83 -3.11
CA ILE A 143 -5.91 -14.51 -2.55
C ILE A 143 -7.42 -14.26 -2.65
N GLU A 144 -8.07 -14.03 -1.51
CA GLU A 144 -9.50 -13.72 -1.45
C GLU A 144 -9.72 -12.23 -1.76
N THR A 145 -10.58 -11.94 -2.74
CA THR A 145 -10.93 -10.56 -3.10
C THR A 145 -12.13 -10.11 -2.29
N LEU A 146 -12.00 -8.98 -1.62
CA LEU A 146 -13.02 -8.38 -0.78
C LEU A 146 -13.64 -7.18 -1.49
N GLU A 147 -14.96 -7.25 -1.74
CA GLU A 147 -15.72 -6.19 -2.40
C GLU A 147 -16.93 -5.82 -1.53
N ASN A 148 -16.83 -4.78 -0.72
CA ASN A 148 -17.84 -4.38 0.27
C ASN A 148 -18.24 -5.56 1.16
N THR A 149 -17.25 -6.24 1.69
CA THR A 149 -17.41 -7.48 2.45
C THR A 149 -16.72 -7.35 3.80
N VAL A 150 -17.35 -7.91 4.83
CA VAL A 150 -16.76 -8.08 6.17
C VAL A 150 -16.48 -9.55 6.39
N ILE A 151 -15.26 -9.87 6.78
CA ILE A 151 -14.87 -11.22 7.18
C ILE A 151 -14.27 -11.23 8.57
N ASN A 152 -14.44 -12.35 9.28
CA ASN A 152 -13.84 -12.57 10.57
C ASN A 152 -12.55 -13.40 10.40
N LEU A 153 -11.40 -12.81 10.70
CA LEU A 153 -10.13 -13.52 10.76
C LEU A 153 -10.03 -14.27 12.09
N HIS A 154 -9.63 -15.53 12.05
CA HIS A 154 -9.50 -16.39 13.22
C HIS A 154 -8.10 -16.97 13.34
N ASN A 155 -7.62 -17.16 14.58
CA ASN A 155 -6.41 -17.94 14.87
C ASN A 155 -6.69 -19.00 15.94
N LYS A 156 -7.13 -20.19 15.52
CA LYS A 156 -7.32 -21.38 16.38
C LYS A 156 -8.19 -21.15 17.62
N SER A 157 -8.90 -20.03 17.69
CA SER A 157 -9.84 -19.68 18.76
C SER A 157 -11.18 -19.24 18.17
N LYS A 158 -12.16 -18.96 19.05
CA LYS A 158 -13.44 -18.39 18.63
C LYS A 158 -13.34 -16.86 18.46
N ASP A 159 -12.28 -16.26 19.03
CA ASP A 159 -12.06 -14.83 18.93
C ASP A 159 -11.62 -14.48 17.51
N SER A 160 -11.93 -13.27 17.10
CA SER A 160 -11.66 -12.80 15.75
C SER A 160 -11.30 -11.33 15.71
N ILE A 161 -10.65 -10.94 14.63
CA ILE A 161 -10.47 -9.57 14.17
C ILE A 161 -11.30 -9.43 12.89
N GLN A 162 -12.01 -8.33 12.71
CA GLN A 162 -12.72 -8.09 11.46
C GLN A 162 -11.81 -7.45 10.42
N LEU A 163 -11.82 -8.00 9.22
CA LEU A 163 -11.24 -7.39 8.03
C LEU A 163 -12.37 -6.97 7.08
N ILE A 164 -12.41 -5.69 6.76
CA ILE A 164 -13.43 -5.05 5.95
C ILE A 164 -12.79 -4.62 4.63
N GLY A 165 -13.17 -5.23 3.52
CA GLY A 165 -12.75 -4.79 2.19
C GLY A 165 -13.78 -3.85 1.58
N LEU A 166 -13.36 -2.63 1.24
CA LEU A 166 -14.22 -1.65 0.59
C LEU A 166 -13.87 -1.50 -0.89
N SER A 167 -14.89 -1.52 -1.74
CA SER A 167 -14.75 -1.00 -3.10
C SER A 167 -14.53 0.52 -3.07
N THR A 168 -14.12 1.10 -4.19
CA THR A 168 -13.76 2.52 -4.31
C THR A 168 -14.84 3.50 -3.84
N HIS A 169 -16.09 3.10 -3.92
CA HIS A 169 -17.21 3.98 -3.52
C HIS A 169 -17.71 3.68 -2.11
N GLY A 170 -17.19 2.62 -1.47
CA GLY A 170 -17.69 2.12 -0.21
C GLY A 170 -19.14 1.64 -0.31
N SER A 171 -19.65 1.09 0.78
CA SER A 171 -21.08 0.79 0.92
C SER A 171 -21.49 0.99 2.38
N ASN A 172 -22.52 1.79 2.60
CA ASN A 172 -23.08 1.97 3.95
C ASN A 172 -23.66 0.66 4.53
N ASP A 173 -24.00 -0.30 3.68
CA ASP A 173 -24.50 -1.61 4.12
C ASP A 173 -23.45 -2.40 4.88
N VAL A 174 -22.17 -2.15 4.61
CA VAL A 174 -21.03 -2.76 5.32
C VAL A 174 -20.94 -2.27 6.76
N LEU A 175 -21.27 -0.99 7.02
CA LEU A 175 -21.26 -0.41 8.38
C LEU A 175 -22.14 -1.17 9.35
N ASN A 176 -23.28 -1.71 8.88
CA ASN A 176 -24.21 -2.47 9.72
C ASN A 176 -23.66 -3.85 10.13
N GLN A 177 -22.55 -4.30 9.52
CA GLN A 177 -21.91 -5.59 9.77
C GLN A 177 -20.68 -5.47 10.69
N ILE A 178 -20.25 -4.23 10.98
CA ILE A 178 -19.11 -3.97 11.86
C ILE A 178 -19.52 -4.24 13.32
N GLU A 179 -18.82 -5.16 13.96
CA GLU A 179 -19.08 -5.53 15.33
C GLU A 179 -18.39 -4.60 16.32
N LEU A 180 -19.13 -4.13 17.31
CA LEU A 180 -18.59 -3.34 18.41
C LEU A 180 -17.73 -4.22 19.33
N GLY A 181 -16.59 -3.69 19.76
CA GLY A 181 -15.69 -4.40 20.68
C GLY A 181 -14.78 -5.43 20.03
N GLN A 182 -14.76 -5.51 18.71
CA GLN A 182 -13.72 -6.19 17.94
C GLN A 182 -12.68 -5.19 17.43
N TYR A 183 -11.49 -5.68 17.06
CA TYR A 183 -10.51 -4.90 16.33
C TYR A 183 -10.87 -4.93 14.85
N ASN A 184 -11.19 -3.77 14.28
CA ASN A 184 -11.70 -3.63 12.93
C ASN A 184 -10.65 -3.01 12.01
N ILE A 185 -10.26 -3.73 10.97
CA ILE A 185 -9.31 -3.28 9.96
C ILE A 185 -10.07 -3.05 8.65
N VAL A 186 -10.01 -1.84 8.11
CA VAL A 186 -10.52 -1.54 6.78
C VAL A 186 -9.38 -1.56 5.77
N LEU A 187 -9.60 -2.23 4.67
CA LEU A 187 -8.77 -2.24 3.49
C LEU A 187 -9.53 -1.55 2.35
N SER A 188 -8.99 -0.48 1.81
CA SER A 188 -9.58 0.28 0.72
C SER A 188 -8.51 0.82 -0.23
N TYR A 189 -8.78 0.78 -1.52
CA TYR A 189 -7.90 1.42 -2.50
C TYR A 189 -7.86 2.94 -2.31
N ASP A 190 -9.02 3.59 -2.16
CA ASP A 190 -9.11 5.04 -2.03
C ASP A 190 -9.06 5.50 -0.57
N PRO A 191 -8.00 6.20 -0.11
CA PRO A 191 -7.88 6.66 1.26
C PRO A 191 -8.84 7.82 1.58
N SER A 192 -9.47 8.48 0.60
CA SER A 192 -10.40 9.59 0.83
C SER A 192 -11.64 9.16 1.59
N ILE A 193 -12.06 7.90 1.43
CA ILE A 193 -13.19 7.28 2.14
C ILE A 193 -13.01 7.37 3.67
N TYR A 194 -11.77 7.38 4.16
CA TYR A 194 -11.50 7.52 5.59
C TYR A 194 -12.20 8.72 6.23
N SER A 195 -12.39 9.81 5.50
CA SER A 195 -13.09 10.99 6.02
C SER A 195 -14.50 10.68 6.54
N ASP A 196 -15.20 9.77 5.88
CA ASP A 196 -16.57 9.38 6.22
C ASP A 196 -16.61 8.23 7.25
N TRP A 197 -15.51 7.44 7.31
CA TRP A 197 -15.43 6.20 8.09
C TRP A 197 -14.66 6.32 9.39
N LYS A 198 -13.85 7.35 9.60
CA LYS A 198 -12.96 7.52 10.78
C LYS A 198 -13.67 7.61 12.14
N ASN A 199 -14.97 7.90 12.15
CA ASN A 199 -15.80 7.95 13.36
C ASN A 199 -16.67 6.69 13.53
N GLN A 200 -16.53 5.73 12.66
CA GLN A 200 -17.14 4.42 12.77
C GLN A 200 -16.19 3.49 13.52
N ASN A 201 -16.62 2.54 14.23
CA ASN A 201 -15.82 1.64 15.07
C ASN A 201 -14.71 0.91 14.24
N ILE A 202 -13.68 1.65 13.85
CA ILE A 202 -12.58 1.22 13.00
C ILE A 202 -11.27 1.68 13.63
N GLU A 203 -10.43 0.75 14.02
CA GLU A 203 -9.16 1.01 14.67
C GLU A 203 -8.05 1.26 13.66
N LEU A 204 -8.07 0.54 12.52
CA LEU A 204 -7.06 0.67 11.47
C LEU A 204 -7.70 0.76 10.08
N PHE A 205 -7.31 1.77 9.33
CA PHE A 205 -7.67 1.94 7.93
C PHE A 205 -6.40 1.90 7.06
N LEU A 206 -6.38 1.04 6.06
CA LEU A 206 -5.26 0.86 5.12
C LEU A 206 -5.69 1.38 3.76
N GLY A 207 -5.03 2.43 3.29
CA GLY A 207 -5.32 3.11 2.03
C GLY A 207 -4.14 3.08 1.05
N ALA A 208 -4.43 3.18 -0.23
CA ALA A 208 -3.50 3.07 -1.37
C ALA A 208 -3.59 4.28 -2.32
N LYS A 209 -3.52 4.08 -3.64
CA LYS A 209 -3.86 4.99 -4.75
C LYS A 209 -2.89 6.16 -4.99
N THR A 210 -2.31 6.70 -3.96
CA THR A 210 -1.63 8.01 -4.03
C THR A 210 -0.17 7.91 -4.40
N HIS A 211 0.42 6.71 -4.36
CA HIS A 211 1.88 6.48 -4.47
C HIS A 211 2.70 7.35 -3.51
N GLY A 212 2.09 7.76 -2.38
CA GLY A 212 2.69 8.74 -1.48
C GLY A 212 2.97 10.09 -2.14
N GLY A 213 2.20 10.44 -3.20
CA GLY A 213 2.40 11.61 -4.02
C GLY A 213 3.52 11.49 -5.04
N GLN A 214 4.15 10.32 -5.17
CA GLN A 214 5.18 9.89 -6.10
C GLN A 214 6.40 10.83 -6.19
N VAL A 215 6.19 12.12 -6.47
CA VAL A 215 7.23 13.17 -6.44
C VAL A 215 6.79 14.27 -5.49
N ASN A 216 7.52 14.45 -4.40
CA ASN A 216 7.21 15.46 -3.40
C ASN A 216 8.28 16.54 -3.38
N LEU A 217 7.88 17.79 -3.53
CA LEU A 217 8.79 18.93 -3.38
C LEU A 217 8.84 19.40 -1.92
N PRO A 218 10.02 19.68 -1.37
CA PRO A 218 10.13 20.29 -0.05
C PRO A 218 9.29 21.58 0.02
N LEU A 219 8.53 21.75 1.09
CA LEU A 219 7.64 22.88 1.37
C LEU A 219 6.41 23.03 0.45
N TYR A 220 6.38 22.36 -0.70
CA TYR A 220 5.25 22.42 -1.64
C TYR A 220 4.35 21.18 -1.51
N GLY A 221 4.93 20.01 -1.27
CA GLY A 221 4.24 18.73 -1.21
C GLY A 221 4.25 17.98 -2.52
N SER A 222 3.24 17.13 -2.73
CA SER A 222 3.12 16.28 -3.92
C SER A 222 2.84 17.08 -5.18
N LEU A 223 3.53 16.71 -6.27
CA LEU A 223 3.25 17.24 -7.61
C LEU A 223 2.18 16.43 -8.36
N PHE A 224 2.04 15.15 -8.03
CA PHE A 224 1.20 14.19 -8.74
C PHE A 224 0.40 13.36 -7.72
N SER A 225 -0.61 13.94 -7.10
CA SER A 225 -1.51 13.18 -6.25
C SER A 225 -2.79 12.83 -7.03
N GLN A 226 -3.09 11.55 -7.13
CA GLN A 226 -4.36 11.07 -7.66
C GLN A 226 -5.46 11.06 -6.58
N ALA A 227 -5.11 11.33 -5.32
CA ALA A 227 -6.07 11.34 -4.24
C ALA A 227 -6.89 12.63 -4.24
N HIS A 228 -8.20 12.48 -4.17
CA HIS A 228 -9.10 13.56 -3.83
C HIS A 228 -9.11 13.68 -2.30
N GLY A 229 -8.47 14.72 -1.75
CA GLY A 229 -8.46 14.95 -0.30
C GLY A 229 -7.06 15.16 0.31
N ASN A 230 -6.99 15.10 1.65
CA ASN A 230 -5.79 15.46 2.42
C ASN A 230 -4.88 14.25 2.74
N TYR A 231 -5.23 13.04 2.31
CA TYR A 231 -4.54 11.81 2.68
C TYR A 231 -3.62 11.34 1.54
N ILE A 232 -2.37 11.79 1.57
CA ILE A 232 -1.42 11.54 0.47
C ILE A 232 -0.41 10.46 0.83
N LYS A 233 0.12 10.44 2.06
CA LYS A 233 1.10 9.45 2.49
C LYS A 233 1.26 9.39 4.00
N GLY A 234 1.72 8.24 4.49
CA GLY A 234 2.08 8.07 5.90
C GLY A 234 0.88 7.83 6.78
N GLN A 235 0.91 8.35 7.99
CA GLN A 235 -0.06 8.06 9.03
C GLN A 235 -0.87 9.30 9.41
N TYR A 236 -2.19 9.10 9.52
CA TYR A 236 -3.14 10.08 10.05
C TYR A 236 -3.90 9.42 11.20
N THR A 237 -4.04 10.11 12.33
CA THR A 237 -4.63 9.53 13.54
C THR A 237 -5.72 10.43 14.07
N THR A 238 -6.83 9.85 14.49
CA THR A 238 -7.85 10.46 15.34
C THR A 238 -7.76 9.83 16.73
N ASP A 239 -8.66 10.19 17.64
CA ASP A 239 -8.71 9.60 18.99
C ASP A 239 -8.99 8.10 18.98
N THR A 240 -9.71 7.60 17.96
CA THR A 240 -10.20 6.22 17.87
C THR A 240 -9.73 5.44 16.66
N SER A 241 -9.17 6.10 15.66
CA SER A 241 -8.87 5.49 14.37
C SER A 241 -7.53 5.94 13.81
N ARG A 242 -6.88 5.06 13.08
CA ARG A 242 -5.61 5.31 12.38
C ARG A 242 -5.73 4.96 10.90
N LEU A 243 -5.42 5.92 10.03
CA LEU A 243 -5.22 5.68 8.60
C LEU A 243 -3.73 5.55 8.30
N ILE A 244 -3.37 4.51 7.55
CA ILE A 244 -2.06 4.36 6.89
C ILE A 244 -2.29 4.48 5.39
N VAL A 245 -1.59 5.41 4.74
CA VAL A 245 -1.59 5.55 3.29
C VAL A 245 -0.27 5.04 2.75
N SER A 246 -0.35 4.00 1.92
CA SER A 246 0.81 3.37 1.29
C SER A 246 1.44 4.27 0.22
N ASN A 247 2.75 4.17 0.07
CA ASN A 247 3.44 4.78 -1.07
C ASN A 247 3.39 3.88 -2.32
N GLY A 248 2.80 2.70 -2.22
CA GLY A 248 2.82 1.72 -3.30
C GLY A 248 4.21 1.12 -3.55
N ILE A 249 4.26 0.06 -4.33
CA ILE A 249 5.50 -0.65 -4.70
C ILE A 249 5.95 -0.26 -6.11
N GLY A 250 5.04 -0.26 -7.07
CA GLY A 250 5.28 0.07 -8.47
C GLY A 250 5.31 1.56 -8.75
N ILE A 251 5.21 1.91 -9.98
CA ILE A 251 5.11 3.30 -10.47
C ILE A 251 3.92 3.42 -11.41
N SER A 252 3.21 4.53 -11.36
CA SER A 252 2.21 4.89 -12.37
C SER A 252 2.86 5.63 -13.55
N ASN A 253 2.09 6.35 -14.35
CA ASN A 253 2.47 7.05 -15.59
C ASN A 253 3.81 7.79 -15.61
N LEU A 254 4.32 8.23 -14.46
CA LEU A 254 5.60 8.93 -14.37
C LEU A 254 6.69 7.99 -13.82
N ARG A 255 7.71 7.69 -14.62
CA ARG A 255 8.88 6.91 -14.18
C ARG A 255 9.84 7.75 -13.31
N ALA A 256 9.33 8.22 -12.18
CA ALA A 256 10.12 8.95 -11.19
C ALA A 256 9.49 8.86 -9.81
N ARG A 257 10.32 8.74 -8.75
CA ARG A 257 9.94 8.90 -7.34
C ARG A 257 10.89 9.86 -6.66
N TRP A 258 10.39 10.76 -5.84
CA TRP A 258 11.24 11.60 -5.00
C TRP A 258 10.56 11.90 -3.67
N LEU A 259 11.27 11.62 -2.58
CA LEU A 259 10.75 11.68 -1.20
C LEU A 259 9.46 10.84 -1.01
N SER A 260 9.35 9.74 -1.77
CA SER A 260 8.25 8.79 -1.73
C SER A 260 8.75 7.41 -2.16
N ASP A 261 9.68 6.85 -1.40
CA ASP A 261 10.25 5.53 -1.68
C ASP A 261 9.15 4.45 -1.61
N PRO A 262 9.24 3.38 -2.43
CA PRO A 262 8.34 2.25 -2.36
C PRO A 262 8.28 1.64 -0.95
N THR A 263 7.09 1.25 -0.50
CA THR A 263 6.88 0.91 0.91
C THR A 263 6.10 -0.38 1.09
N ILE A 264 6.60 -1.25 1.96
CA ILE A 264 5.88 -2.36 2.58
C ILE A 264 5.64 -2.00 4.04
N TYR A 265 4.43 -2.22 4.53
CA TYR A 265 4.13 -2.15 5.97
C TYR A 265 4.09 -3.56 6.55
N HIS A 266 4.73 -3.75 7.71
CA HIS A 266 4.68 -4.98 8.49
C HIS A 266 4.16 -4.65 9.89
N PHE A 267 2.97 -5.15 10.19
CA PHE A 267 2.31 -4.93 11.47
C PHE A 267 2.37 -6.18 12.33
N THR A 268 2.56 -6.00 13.64
CA THR A 268 2.48 -7.07 14.63
C THR A 268 1.39 -6.74 15.64
N PHE A 269 0.43 -7.63 15.83
CA PHE A 269 -0.60 -7.48 16.84
C PHE A 269 -0.04 -7.65 18.26
N ARG A 270 -0.54 -6.83 19.19
CA ARG A 270 -0.26 -6.92 20.63
C ARG A 270 -1.57 -6.83 21.40
N SER A 271 -1.90 -7.89 22.11
CA SER A 271 -2.98 -7.87 23.09
C SER A 271 -2.50 -7.15 24.34
N ASN A 272 -3.35 -6.31 24.96
CA ASN A 272 -3.06 -5.61 26.21
C ASN A 272 -3.42 -6.47 27.43
#